data_846226e43e459324becf5d578195d8ce
#
_entry.id   846226e43e459324becf5d578195d8ce
#
_cell.length_a   1.000
_cell.length_b   1.000
_cell.length_c   1.000
_cell.angle_alpha   90.00
_cell.angle_beta   90.00
_cell.angle_gamma   90.00
#
_symmetry.space_group_name_H-M   'P 1'
#
loop_
_entity.id
_entity.type
_entity.pdbx_description
1 polymer ?
#
loop_
_entity_poly.entity_id
_entity_poly.type
_entity_poly.pdbx_seq_one_letter_code
_entity_poly.pdbx_strand_id
1 'polypeptide(L)'
;MKKSNPRAKKPSKERDTEQGIRDFITPYDDVIPSSNEPTTNFYLDIVRIYFGLCSGTVSLDDASGAARELRTNPEYTKNPIDPTLLPINEEYKQRLLDNLSTLSKYNLVTTDAVKSAFSFAFLDETTPISTTDLAVLGYFSKNPLETLVSSGEGLDLSPKTIARSLRRLNEKFGVRFGCHLDTSAFGIQSALLFFTLMPDVEWPQVETALALFPFTNGIMKTTMTDLGYATFLIPGGNRGMAAFRASVAPLKGVMFDYMQLHIQKGMGSYFNLSLYEEGNWAFPSDLKSAFEDNHFPQDVRPTRHLECSGLRKGFTPKDFLVASEYKKDARAPPGIISQGLRIRGWDIDTRHVSQSIQKLHTKRVTLPFIVYGGLGLSANFCFEILCNDEWKKQILSVLPALANVMYYSSNKGILLWVQVPSQQQVDYYQMFRSLEKKKGVNSVQSIMTIVQKGTRTMHELVHYWDYRRDQWSVPSGDLDLGAHLLDDNTEPLY
;
A
#
# COMPACT_ATOMS: atom_id res chain seq x y z
N MET A 1 -71.47 0.67 23.83
CA MET A 1 -70.84 1.85 23.26
C MET A 1 -69.57 2.12 24.02
N LYS A 2 -68.40 1.67 23.52
CA LYS A 2 -67.06 1.99 24.07
C LYS A 2 -66.41 2.99 23.13
N LYS A 3 -66.14 4.20 23.62
CA LYS A 3 -65.44 5.27 22.92
C LYS A 3 -63.96 4.91 22.87
N SER A 4 -63.40 4.75 21.69
CA SER A 4 -61.98 4.64 21.41
C SER A 4 -61.35 6.01 21.40
N ASN A 5 -60.33 6.20 22.27
CA ASN A 5 -59.52 7.39 22.34
C ASN A 5 -58.39 7.33 21.27
N PRO A 6 -58.22 8.30 20.39
CA PRO A 6 -57.10 8.29 19.45
C PRO A 6 -55.83 8.72 20.17
N ARG A 7 -54.85 7.79 20.26
CA ARG A 7 -53.47 8.12 20.66
C ARG A 7 -52.87 9.11 19.65
N ALA A 8 -52.61 10.31 20.11
CA ALA A 8 -51.81 11.29 19.38
C ALA A 8 -50.41 10.69 19.09
N LYS A 9 -50.09 10.57 17.79
CA LYS A 9 -48.72 10.31 17.34
C LYS A 9 -47.89 11.53 17.71
N LYS A 10 -46.83 11.34 18.55
CA LYS A 10 -45.76 12.30 18.72
C LYS A 10 -45.10 12.54 17.36
N PRO A 11 -44.83 13.79 16.97
CA PRO A 11 -44.09 14.05 15.76
C PRO A 11 -42.68 13.46 15.94
N SER A 12 -42.28 12.60 15.01
CA SER A 12 -40.88 12.21 14.83
C SER A 12 -40.11 13.48 14.56
N LYS A 13 -39.22 13.87 15.45
CA LYS A 13 -38.16 14.84 15.13
C LYS A 13 -37.40 14.27 13.96
N GLU A 14 -37.64 14.78 12.77
CA GLU A 14 -36.65 14.75 11.69
C GLU A 14 -35.40 15.44 12.27
N ARG A 15 -34.40 14.65 12.58
CA ARG A 15 -33.07 15.17 12.86
C ARG A 15 -32.55 15.67 11.52
N ASP A 16 -32.24 16.95 11.46
CA ASP A 16 -31.40 17.51 10.41
C ASP A 16 -30.12 16.67 10.35
N THR A 17 -29.99 15.87 9.31
CA THR A 17 -28.90 14.89 9.09
C THR A 17 -27.66 15.54 8.46
N GLU A 18 -27.40 16.83 8.71
CA GLU A 18 -26.23 17.53 8.21
C GLU A 18 -25.16 17.85 9.28
N GLN A 19 -25.28 17.34 10.51
CA GLN A 19 -24.19 17.39 11.49
C GLN A 19 -23.21 16.23 11.18
N GLY A 20 -22.20 16.54 10.38
CA GLY A 20 -21.14 15.61 10.03
C GLY A 20 -20.18 15.36 11.20
N ILE A 21 -19.39 14.29 11.12
CA ILE A 21 -18.35 13.89 12.10
C ILE A 21 -17.40 15.04 12.46
N ARG A 22 -17.26 16.03 11.58
CA ARG A 22 -16.45 17.26 11.81
C ARG A 22 -16.99 18.16 12.90
N ASP A 23 -18.25 17.97 13.32
CA ASP A 23 -18.87 18.72 14.39
C ASP A 23 -18.64 18.11 15.78
N PHE A 24 -17.94 16.96 15.84
CA PHE A 24 -17.49 16.40 17.11
C PHE A 24 -16.38 17.25 17.69
N ILE A 25 -16.73 18.09 18.67
CA ILE A 25 -15.78 18.91 19.40
C ILE A 25 -15.15 18.06 20.51
N THR A 26 -13.83 17.96 20.50
CA THR A 26 -13.06 17.25 21.52
C THR A 26 -12.03 18.16 22.17
N PRO A 27 -11.58 17.89 23.40
CA PRO A 27 -10.49 18.64 24.03
C PRO A 27 -9.15 18.52 23.31
N TYR A 28 -9.07 17.76 22.23
CA TYR A 28 -7.85 17.45 21.48
C TYR A 28 -7.88 17.98 20.04
N ASP A 29 -8.84 18.86 19.71
CA ASP A 29 -9.02 19.39 18.35
C ASP A 29 -7.82 20.23 17.88
N ASP A 30 -7.10 20.84 18.81
CA ASP A 30 -5.85 21.56 18.56
C ASP A 30 -4.66 20.63 18.17
N VAL A 31 -4.74 19.36 18.51
CA VAL A 31 -3.73 18.34 18.17
C VAL A 31 -4.10 17.57 16.91
N ILE A 32 -5.40 17.50 16.57
CA ILE A 32 -5.85 16.82 15.34
C ILE A 32 -5.51 17.69 14.14
N PRO A 33 -4.58 17.25 13.27
CA PRO A 33 -4.20 18.06 12.12
C PRO A 33 -5.34 18.19 11.12
N SER A 34 -5.27 19.20 10.27
CA SER A 34 -6.16 19.35 9.12
C SER A 34 -5.49 18.85 7.84
N SER A 35 -6.27 18.39 6.88
CA SER A 35 -5.80 18.00 5.56
C SER A 35 -6.82 18.39 4.49
N ASN A 36 -6.35 18.73 3.32
CA ASN A 36 -7.20 18.97 2.14
C ASN A 36 -7.46 17.68 1.35
N GLU A 37 -6.78 16.60 1.70
CA GLU A 37 -6.92 15.30 1.04
C GLU A 37 -8.12 14.53 1.62
N PRO A 38 -9.14 14.15 0.79
CA PRO A 38 -10.34 13.46 1.26
C PRO A 38 -10.05 12.16 2.01
N THR A 39 -9.10 11.37 1.52
CA THR A 39 -8.73 10.09 2.14
C THR A 39 -8.05 10.29 3.49
N THR A 40 -7.21 11.32 3.62
CA THR A 40 -6.59 11.68 4.90
C THR A 40 -7.65 12.14 5.89
N ASN A 41 -8.58 12.99 5.47
CA ASN A 41 -9.68 13.46 6.32
C ASN A 41 -10.56 12.31 6.82
N PHE A 42 -10.79 11.29 6.00
CA PHE A 42 -11.49 10.08 6.42
C PHE A 42 -10.84 9.43 7.67
N TYR A 43 -9.51 9.29 7.69
CA TYR A 43 -8.81 8.74 8.87
C TYR A 43 -8.77 9.71 10.04
N LEU A 44 -8.72 11.01 9.80
CA LEU A 44 -8.83 12.02 10.86
C LEU A 44 -10.23 12.03 11.49
N ASP A 45 -11.27 11.76 10.73
CA ASP A 45 -12.62 11.60 11.24
C ASP A 45 -12.76 10.37 12.15
N ILE A 46 -12.09 9.26 11.81
CA ILE A 46 -11.97 8.09 12.71
C ILE A 46 -11.28 8.48 14.03
N VAL A 47 -10.21 9.26 13.95
CA VAL A 47 -9.51 9.78 15.14
C VAL A 47 -10.42 10.66 16.00
N ARG A 48 -11.22 11.56 15.39
CA ARG A 48 -12.18 12.40 16.11
C ARG A 48 -13.23 11.59 16.85
N ILE A 49 -13.77 10.56 16.23
CA ILE A 49 -14.73 9.67 16.89
C ILE A 49 -14.09 9.03 18.13
N TYR A 50 -12.86 8.52 18.02
CA TYR A 50 -12.16 7.91 19.14
C TYR A 50 -11.92 8.92 20.27
N PHE A 51 -11.40 10.11 19.97
CA PHE A 51 -11.18 11.13 20.99
C PHE A 51 -12.47 11.65 21.61
N GLY A 52 -13.55 11.75 20.83
CA GLY A 52 -14.88 12.06 21.34
C GLY A 52 -15.37 11.05 22.36
N LEU A 53 -15.15 9.75 22.10
CA LEU A 53 -15.44 8.67 23.05
C LEU A 53 -14.56 8.75 24.31
N CYS A 54 -13.24 8.96 24.14
CA CYS A 54 -12.29 9.08 25.26
C CYS A 54 -12.61 10.24 26.19
N SER A 55 -13.04 11.37 25.64
CA SER A 55 -13.38 12.58 26.40
C SER A 55 -14.80 12.58 26.96
N GLY A 56 -15.64 11.61 26.53
CA GLY A 56 -17.05 11.55 26.91
C GLY A 56 -17.92 12.64 26.26
N THR A 57 -17.38 13.38 25.27
CA THR A 57 -18.14 14.41 24.53
C THR A 57 -19.05 13.81 23.46
N VAL A 58 -18.76 12.58 23.03
CA VAL A 58 -19.56 11.82 22.05
C VAL A 58 -20.08 10.56 22.73
N SER A 59 -21.38 10.28 22.61
CA SER A 59 -21.96 9.05 23.13
C SER A 59 -21.56 7.85 22.25
N LEU A 60 -21.61 6.62 22.81
CA LEU A 60 -21.35 5.41 22.06
C LEU A 60 -22.32 5.21 20.89
N ASP A 61 -23.58 5.64 21.07
CA ASP A 61 -24.61 5.54 20.02
C ASP A 61 -24.32 6.50 18.87
N ASP A 62 -23.93 7.75 19.16
CA ASP A 62 -23.56 8.74 18.14
C ASP A 62 -22.27 8.33 17.44
N ALA A 63 -21.26 7.87 18.18
CA ALA A 63 -20.02 7.35 17.61
C ALA A 63 -20.27 6.13 16.71
N SER A 64 -21.13 5.21 17.12
CA SER A 64 -21.51 4.04 16.32
C SER A 64 -22.30 4.43 15.07
N GLY A 65 -23.10 5.48 15.14
CA GLY A 65 -23.79 6.08 14.01
C GLY A 65 -22.81 6.64 13.00
N ALA A 66 -21.89 7.49 13.47
CA ALA A 66 -20.84 8.11 12.67
C ALA A 66 -19.89 7.07 12.04
N ALA A 67 -19.47 6.05 12.78
CA ALA A 67 -18.64 4.97 12.26
C ALA A 67 -19.36 4.16 11.17
N ARG A 68 -20.69 3.98 11.27
CA ARG A 68 -21.50 3.36 10.21
C ARG A 68 -21.57 4.22 8.95
N GLU A 69 -21.71 5.52 9.11
CA GLU A 69 -21.73 6.46 8.00
C GLU A 69 -20.38 6.47 7.28
N LEU A 70 -19.27 6.53 8.01
CA LEU A 70 -17.92 6.40 7.43
C LEU A 70 -17.75 5.11 6.62
N ARG A 71 -18.36 4.00 7.01
CA ARG A 71 -18.31 2.73 6.28
C ARG A 71 -19.01 2.77 4.92
N THR A 72 -19.89 3.71 4.68
CA THR A 72 -20.52 3.92 3.36
C THR A 72 -19.66 4.77 2.44
N ASN A 73 -18.62 5.42 2.97
CA ASN A 73 -17.71 6.26 2.19
C ASN A 73 -16.90 5.40 1.20
N PRO A 74 -16.80 5.79 -0.09
CA PRO A 74 -15.97 5.10 -1.08
C PRO A 74 -14.48 4.99 -0.70
N GLU A 75 -13.99 5.91 0.13
CA GLU A 75 -12.62 5.92 0.66
C GLU A 75 -12.40 4.86 1.74
N TYR A 76 -13.47 4.22 2.21
CA TYR A 76 -13.39 3.15 3.18
C TYR A 76 -12.57 1.98 2.61
N THR A 77 -11.33 1.85 3.04
CA THR A 77 -10.52 0.67 2.76
C THR A 77 -10.87 -0.43 3.76
N LYS A 78 -10.75 -1.69 3.35
CA LYS A 78 -11.25 -2.90 4.04
C LYS A 78 -10.86 -3.08 5.52
N ASN A 79 -9.99 -2.23 6.07
CA ASN A 79 -9.57 -2.28 7.48
C ASN A 79 -9.39 -0.89 8.10
N PRO A 80 -10.37 -0.04 8.13
CA PRO A 80 -10.35 0.97 9.17
C PRO A 80 -10.62 0.24 10.48
N ILE A 81 -9.80 0.53 11.47
CA ILE A 81 -10.09 0.14 12.83
C ILE A 81 -11.40 0.82 13.21
N ASP A 82 -12.38 0.05 13.66
CA ASP A 82 -13.62 0.63 14.17
C ASP A 82 -13.34 1.36 15.48
N PRO A 83 -13.43 2.69 15.53
CA PRO A 83 -13.04 3.45 16.72
C PRO A 83 -13.91 3.15 17.93
N THR A 84 -15.11 2.58 17.71
CA THR A 84 -16.04 2.21 18.79
C THR A 84 -15.68 0.89 19.48
N LEU A 85 -14.82 0.10 18.86
CA LEU A 85 -14.34 -1.18 19.40
C LEU A 85 -12.97 -1.06 20.08
N LEU A 86 -12.35 0.12 20.04
CA LEU A 86 -11.06 0.34 20.66
C LEU A 86 -11.21 0.52 22.17
N PRO A 87 -10.27 -0.02 22.96
CA PRO A 87 -10.27 0.19 24.39
C PRO A 87 -10.02 1.68 24.71
N ILE A 88 -10.84 2.25 25.57
CA ILE A 88 -10.61 3.59 26.12
C ILE A 88 -9.55 3.43 27.22
N ASN A 89 -8.30 3.70 26.85
CA ASN A 89 -7.14 3.56 27.71
C ASN A 89 -6.27 4.81 27.60
N GLU A 90 -5.85 5.34 28.74
CA GLU A 90 -5.05 6.57 28.82
C GLU A 90 -3.72 6.44 28.07
N GLU A 91 -3.07 5.29 28.16
CA GLU A 91 -1.80 5.00 27.48
C GLU A 91 -1.96 5.05 25.95
N TYR A 92 -2.98 4.38 25.43
CA TYR A 92 -3.25 4.39 23.99
C TYR A 92 -3.64 5.78 23.49
N LYS A 93 -4.46 6.50 24.26
CA LYS A 93 -4.83 7.88 23.96
C LYS A 93 -3.59 8.77 23.90
N GLN A 94 -2.72 8.71 24.90
CA GLN A 94 -1.49 9.51 24.93
C GLN A 94 -0.56 9.18 23.77
N ARG A 95 -0.39 7.89 23.45
CA ARG A 95 0.42 7.44 22.31
C ARG A 95 -0.13 7.97 20.99
N LEU A 96 -1.44 7.99 20.82
CA LEU A 96 -2.08 8.54 19.62
C LEU A 96 -1.85 10.06 19.53
N LEU A 97 -2.00 10.80 20.64
CA LEU A 97 -1.72 12.22 20.70
C LEU A 97 -0.27 12.54 20.34
N ASP A 98 0.69 11.79 20.87
CA ASP A 98 2.12 11.97 20.60
C ASP A 98 2.42 11.69 19.11
N ASN A 99 1.82 10.65 18.54
CA ASN A 99 1.95 10.34 17.12
C ASN A 99 1.41 11.46 16.23
N LEU A 100 0.21 11.97 16.51
CA LEU A 100 -0.41 13.05 15.73
C LEU A 100 0.36 14.37 15.88
N SER A 101 0.80 14.69 17.09
CA SER A 101 1.66 15.86 17.34
C SER A 101 2.95 15.79 16.53
N THR A 102 3.54 14.59 16.42
CA THR A 102 4.72 14.36 15.60
C THR A 102 4.43 14.58 14.11
N LEU A 103 3.30 14.06 13.61
CA LEU A 103 2.89 14.28 12.21
C LEU A 103 2.69 15.77 11.92
N SER A 104 2.02 16.52 12.82
CA SER A 104 1.82 17.95 12.68
C SER A 104 3.13 18.71 12.69
N LYS A 105 4.02 18.42 13.65
CA LYS A 105 5.32 19.09 13.80
C LYS A 105 6.19 19.01 12.55
N TYR A 106 6.13 17.89 11.85
CA TYR A 106 6.96 17.64 10.65
C TYR A 106 6.18 17.79 9.33
N ASN A 107 4.97 18.35 9.39
CA ASN A 107 4.08 18.51 8.23
C ASN A 107 3.89 17.19 7.41
N LEU A 108 3.66 16.08 8.13
CA LEU A 108 3.54 14.74 7.56
C LEU A 108 2.11 14.22 7.54
N VAL A 109 1.13 15.10 7.44
CA VAL A 109 -0.29 14.75 7.51
C VAL A 109 -0.74 14.14 6.18
N THR A 110 -0.45 12.84 6.01
CA THR A 110 -0.84 12.05 4.84
C THR A 110 -1.70 10.88 5.27
N THR A 111 -2.46 10.31 4.33
CA THR A 111 -3.33 9.15 4.57
C THR A 111 -2.61 8.01 5.30
N ASP A 112 -1.46 7.57 4.76
CA ASP A 112 -0.74 6.43 5.35
C ASP A 112 -0.08 6.79 6.68
N ALA A 113 0.37 8.03 6.86
CA ALA A 113 0.93 8.48 8.12
C ALA A 113 -0.14 8.56 9.23
N VAL A 114 -1.30 9.15 8.96
CA VAL A 114 -2.41 9.22 9.93
C VAL A 114 -2.93 7.81 10.25
N LYS A 115 -3.12 6.98 9.23
CA LYS A 115 -3.52 5.58 9.39
C LYS A 115 -2.51 4.80 10.22
N SER A 116 -1.22 4.97 9.97
CA SER A 116 -0.16 4.32 10.75
C SER A 116 -0.11 4.84 12.18
N ALA A 117 -0.18 6.15 12.38
CA ALA A 117 -0.20 6.77 13.71
C ALA A 117 -1.36 6.22 14.55
N PHE A 118 -2.55 6.11 13.95
CA PHE A 118 -3.73 5.54 14.60
C PHE A 118 -3.53 4.05 14.90
N SER A 119 -3.11 3.25 13.90
CA SER A 119 -2.90 1.81 14.08
C SER A 119 -1.82 1.51 15.13
N PHE A 120 -0.69 2.22 15.11
CA PHE A 120 0.41 2.01 16.04
C PHE A 120 0.08 2.43 17.48
N ALA A 121 -0.82 3.39 17.67
CA ALA A 121 -1.25 3.77 19.02
C ALA A 121 -1.89 2.61 19.80
N PHE A 122 -2.55 1.70 19.09
CA PHE A 122 -3.26 0.54 19.66
C PHE A 122 -2.50 -0.77 19.51
N LEU A 123 -1.32 -0.74 18.88
CA LEU A 123 -0.44 -1.89 18.89
C LEU A 123 0.12 -2.04 20.30
N ASP A 124 -0.35 -3.04 21.00
CA ASP A 124 0.36 -3.54 22.16
C ASP A 124 1.60 -4.29 21.64
N GLU A 125 2.77 -3.67 21.79
CA GLU A 125 4.05 -4.30 21.41
C GLU A 125 4.25 -5.61 22.19
N THR A 126 3.52 -5.76 23.26
CA THR A 126 3.54 -6.94 24.13
C THR A 126 2.39 -7.90 23.88
N THR A 127 1.43 -7.60 22.98
CA THR A 127 0.36 -8.56 22.70
C THR A 127 0.94 -9.79 22.04
N PRO A 128 1.14 -10.89 22.78
CA PRO A 128 1.74 -12.07 22.20
C PRO A 128 0.81 -12.64 21.14
N ILE A 129 1.36 -12.92 19.97
CA ILE A 129 0.67 -13.72 18.98
C ILE A 129 0.55 -15.15 19.52
N SER A 130 -0.64 -15.73 19.48
CA SER A 130 -0.80 -17.11 19.90
C SER A 130 -0.06 -18.07 18.97
N THR A 131 0.40 -19.22 19.49
CA THR A 131 1.05 -20.27 18.67
C THR A 131 0.18 -20.71 17.51
N THR A 132 -1.14 -20.80 17.71
CA THR A 132 -2.11 -21.09 16.62
C THR A 132 -2.15 -20.00 15.58
N ASP A 133 -2.19 -18.71 15.98
CA ASP A 133 -2.21 -17.60 15.03
C ASP A 133 -0.89 -17.49 14.27
N LEU A 134 0.23 -17.74 14.93
CA LEU A 134 1.55 -17.79 14.31
C LEU A 134 1.66 -18.94 13.27
N ALA A 135 1.16 -20.14 13.61
CA ALA A 135 1.13 -21.26 12.70
C ALA A 135 0.25 -20.97 11.46
N VAL A 136 -0.93 -20.38 11.67
CA VAL A 136 -1.84 -19.96 10.58
C VAL A 136 -1.18 -18.89 9.70
N LEU A 137 -0.56 -17.86 10.31
CA LEU A 137 0.16 -16.82 9.58
C LEU A 137 1.31 -17.40 8.75
N GLY A 138 2.11 -18.30 9.34
CA GLY A 138 3.21 -18.99 8.67
C GLY A 138 2.76 -19.85 7.48
N TYR A 139 1.63 -20.54 7.63
CA TYR A 139 1.06 -21.32 6.55
C TYR A 139 0.58 -20.46 5.38
N PHE A 140 -0.21 -19.41 5.67
CA PHE A 140 -0.74 -18.54 4.62
C PHE A 140 0.31 -17.60 4.03
N SER A 141 1.44 -17.37 4.70
CA SER A 141 2.57 -16.65 4.09
C SER A 141 3.17 -17.40 2.90
N LYS A 142 3.11 -18.73 2.95
CA LYS A 142 3.57 -19.63 1.87
C LYS A 142 2.45 -19.94 0.88
N ASN A 143 1.21 -20.08 1.36
CA ASN A 143 0.04 -20.53 0.60
C ASN A 143 -1.12 -19.52 0.68
N PRO A 144 -0.98 -18.29 0.17
CA PRO A 144 -1.93 -17.19 0.43
C PRO A 144 -3.34 -17.42 -0.12
N LEU A 145 -3.53 -18.27 -1.13
CA LEU A 145 -4.83 -18.57 -1.73
C LEU A 145 -5.43 -19.90 -1.28
N GLU A 146 -4.74 -20.65 -0.43
CA GLU A 146 -5.21 -21.95 0.03
C GLU A 146 -6.61 -21.86 0.68
N THR A 147 -7.44 -22.85 0.47
CA THR A 147 -8.79 -22.90 1.06
C THR A 147 -8.70 -23.18 2.56
N LEU A 148 -9.75 -22.81 3.32
CA LEU A 148 -9.79 -23.09 4.76
C LEU A 148 -9.85 -24.61 5.04
N VAL A 149 -10.41 -25.40 4.14
CA VAL A 149 -10.50 -26.86 4.27
C VAL A 149 -9.12 -27.47 4.08
N SER A 150 -8.47 -27.17 2.97
CA SER A 150 -7.14 -27.70 2.63
C SER A 150 -6.08 -27.22 3.65
N SER A 151 -6.15 -25.96 4.10
CA SER A 151 -5.26 -25.47 5.15
C SER A 151 -5.51 -26.15 6.51
N GLY A 152 -6.74 -26.62 6.75
CA GLY A 152 -7.09 -27.41 7.92
C GLY A 152 -6.33 -28.72 7.99
N GLU A 153 -6.24 -29.40 6.88
CA GLU A 153 -5.46 -30.66 6.76
C GLU A 153 -3.96 -30.39 6.99
N GLY A 154 -3.42 -29.32 6.40
CA GLY A 154 -1.99 -28.97 6.53
C GLY A 154 -1.57 -28.46 7.90
N LEU A 155 -2.50 -27.95 8.71
CA LEU A 155 -2.26 -27.40 10.05
C LEU A 155 -2.80 -28.25 11.18
N ASP A 156 -3.50 -29.34 10.89
CA ASP A 156 -4.27 -30.14 11.87
C ASP A 156 -5.24 -29.26 12.70
N LEU A 157 -5.93 -28.33 12.03
CA LEU A 157 -6.86 -27.39 12.63
C LEU A 157 -8.22 -27.42 11.92
N SER A 158 -9.30 -27.21 12.67
CA SER A 158 -10.62 -27.08 12.02
C SER A 158 -10.69 -25.81 11.16
N PRO A 159 -11.41 -25.83 10.01
CA PRO A 159 -11.62 -24.65 9.17
C PRO A 159 -12.20 -23.47 9.96
N LYS A 160 -13.02 -23.73 10.97
CA LYS A 160 -13.60 -22.72 11.88
C LYS A 160 -12.52 -22.06 12.75
N THR A 161 -11.56 -22.83 13.25
CA THR A 161 -10.42 -22.33 14.02
C THR A 161 -9.55 -21.43 13.14
N ILE A 162 -9.23 -21.86 11.92
CA ILE A 162 -8.45 -21.08 10.96
C ILE A 162 -9.16 -19.76 10.61
N ALA A 163 -10.46 -19.80 10.31
CA ALA A 163 -11.23 -18.60 10.03
C ALA A 163 -11.23 -17.58 11.17
N ARG A 164 -11.33 -18.07 12.43
CA ARG A 164 -11.22 -17.21 13.62
C ARG A 164 -9.82 -16.63 13.80
N SER A 165 -8.79 -17.43 13.55
CA SER A 165 -7.40 -17.00 13.58
C SER A 165 -7.14 -15.91 12.53
N LEU A 166 -7.51 -16.13 11.28
CA LEU A 166 -7.37 -15.12 10.21
C LEU A 166 -8.10 -13.81 10.52
N ARG A 167 -9.27 -13.89 11.16
CA ARG A 167 -9.99 -12.69 11.62
C ARG A 167 -9.18 -11.94 12.68
N ARG A 168 -8.71 -12.62 13.72
CA ARG A 168 -7.87 -12.00 14.76
C ARG A 168 -6.59 -11.41 14.20
N LEU A 169 -5.92 -12.12 13.27
CA LEU A 169 -4.73 -11.65 12.57
C LEU A 169 -5.00 -10.39 11.76
N ASN A 170 -6.15 -10.33 11.09
CA ASN A 170 -6.58 -9.14 10.38
C ASN A 170 -6.86 -7.97 11.34
N GLU A 171 -7.64 -8.20 12.39
CA GLU A 171 -8.07 -7.18 13.35
C GLU A 171 -6.91 -6.65 14.20
N LYS A 172 -6.00 -7.52 14.67
CA LYS A 172 -4.92 -7.16 15.58
C LYS A 172 -3.62 -6.80 14.88
N PHE A 173 -3.28 -7.47 13.79
CA PHE A 173 -1.98 -7.36 13.12
C PHE A 173 -2.11 -6.86 11.67
N GLY A 174 -3.29 -6.38 11.27
CA GLY A 174 -3.53 -5.84 9.94
C GLY A 174 -3.23 -6.81 8.79
N VAL A 175 -3.30 -8.14 9.05
CA VAL A 175 -2.99 -9.16 8.04
C VAL A 175 -3.98 -9.09 6.90
N ARG A 176 -3.45 -8.93 5.69
CA ARG A 176 -4.22 -8.84 4.44
C ARG A 176 -3.58 -9.69 3.36
N PHE A 177 -4.37 -10.03 2.34
CA PHE A 177 -3.91 -10.80 1.19
C PHE A 177 -3.84 -9.89 -0.03
N GLY A 178 -2.64 -9.39 -0.33
CA GLY A 178 -2.38 -8.60 -1.52
C GLY A 178 -2.07 -9.48 -2.73
N CYS A 179 -1.92 -8.84 -3.88
CA CYS A 179 -1.51 -9.53 -5.09
C CYS A 179 -0.61 -8.63 -5.94
N HIS A 180 0.58 -9.12 -6.28
CA HIS A 180 1.36 -8.53 -7.36
C HIS A 180 0.68 -8.78 -8.70
N LEU A 181 0.71 -7.79 -9.58
CA LEU A 181 0.06 -7.85 -10.89
C LEU A 181 1.06 -7.46 -11.99
N ASP A 182 1.25 -8.34 -12.96
CA ASP A 182 1.96 -8.01 -14.18
C ASP A 182 1.08 -7.14 -15.09
N THR A 183 1.18 -5.82 -14.94
CA THR A 183 0.43 -4.86 -15.76
C THR A 183 0.89 -4.86 -17.21
N SER A 184 2.11 -5.33 -17.49
CA SER A 184 2.63 -5.41 -18.86
C SER A 184 1.84 -6.40 -19.72
N ALA A 185 1.23 -7.41 -19.10
CA ALA A 185 0.33 -8.36 -19.76
C ALA A 185 -0.91 -7.68 -20.38
N PHE A 186 -1.31 -6.52 -19.85
CA PHE A 186 -2.39 -5.68 -20.37
C PHE A 186 -1.89 -4.56 -21.30
N GLY A 187 -0.59 -4.53 -21.62
CA GLY A 187 0.02 -3.46 -22.42
C GLY A 187 0.30 -2.17 -21.66
N ILE A 188 0.34 -2.24 -20.33
CA ILE A 188 0.66 -1.12 -19.43
C ILE A 188 2.01 -1.41 -18.78
N GLN A 189 3.02 -0.62 -19.08
CA GLN A 189 4.34 -0.75 -18.47
C GLN A 189 4.40 0.01 -17.15
N SER A 190 4.92 -0.61 -16.12
CA SER A 190 5.20 0.03 -14.83
C SER A 190 6.60 0.63 -14.83
N ALA A 191 6.70 1.88 -14.39
CA ALA A 191 7.96 2.58 -14.19
C ALA A 191 8.01 3.19 -12.79
N LEU A 192 9.22 3.41 -12.30
CA LEU A 192 9.49 4.13 -11.07
C LEU A 192 10.61 5.14 -11.32
N LEU A 193 10.34 6.39 -11.02
CA LEU A 193 11.32 7.47 -11.04
C LEU A 193 11.80 7.72 -9.61
N PHE A 194 13.07 7.43 -9.36
CA PHE A 194 13.74 7.71 -8.10
C PHE A 194 14.56 8.99 -8.28
N PHE A 195 14.42 9.97 -7.37
CA PHE A 195 14.99 11.29 -7.58
C PHE A 195 15.33 12.02 -6.28
N THR A 196 16.25 12.97 -6.37
CA THR A 196 16.47 14.05 -5.39
C THR A 196 16.17 15.37 -6.07
N LEU A 197 15.49 16.28 -5.40
CA LEU A 197 15.16 17.60 -5.93
C LEU A 197 16.40 18.47 -6.09
N MET A 198 16.39 19.39 -7.06
CA MET A 198 17.33 20.50 -7.11
C MET A 198 17.11 21.43 -5.90
N PRO A 199 18.16 22.15 -5.41
CA PRO A 199 18.08 22.97 -4.21
C PRO A 199 16.98 24.05 -4.21
N ASP A 200 16.61 24.53 -5.40
CA ASP A 200 15.60 25.58 -5.65
C ASP A 200 14.23 25.03 -6.05
N VAL A 201 14.04 23.70 -6.02
CA VAL A 201 12.78 23.05 -6.34
C VAL A 201 12.13 22.56 -5.05
N GLU A 202 10.89 22.95 -4.84
CA GLU A 202 10.14 22.58 -3.64
C GLU A 202 9.22 21.38 -3.86
N TRP A 203 9.09 20.56 -2.82
CA TRP A 203 8.21 19.39 -2.84
C TRP A 203 6.76 19.69 -3.22
N PRO A 204 6.09 20.75 -2.72
CA PRO A 204 4.69 21.03 -3.09
C PRO A 204 4.48 21.17 -4.59
N GLN A 205 5.38 21.83 -5.30
CA GLN A 205 5.34 21.98 -6.77
C GLN A 205 5.42 20.62 -7.47
N VAL A 206 6.40 19.79 -7.07
CA VAL A 206 6.62 18.46 -7.66
C VAL A 206 5.45 17.52 -7.35
N GLU A 207 4.94 17.53 -6.12
CA GLU A 207 3.79 16.72 -5.71
C GLU A 207 2.55 17.09 -6.52
N THR A 208 2.27 18.37 -6.69
CA THR A 208 1.12 18.85 -7.47
C THR A 208 1.22 18.39 -8.92
N ALA A 209 2.36 18.61 -9.57
CA ALA A 209 2.59 18.20 -10.94
C ALA A 209 2.47 16.68 -11.12
N LEU A 210 3.06 15.90 -10.21
CA LEU A 210 2.95 14.45 -10.22
C LEU A 210 1.51 13.98 -9.97
N ALA A 211 0.76 14.66 -9.09
CA ALA A 211 -0.64 14.33 -8.82
C ALA A 211 -1.55 14.66 -10.03
N LEU A 212 -1.24 15.68 -10.79
CA LEU A 212 -1.97 16.04 -11.99
C LEU A 212 -1.63 15.14 -13.19
N PHE A 213 -0.44 14.56 -13.22
CA PHE A 213 -0.04 13.68 -14.34
C PHE A 213 -0.89 12.41 -14.36
N PRO A 214 -1.58 12.11 -15.48
CA PRO A 214 -2.62 11.07 -15.53
C PRO A 214 -2.14 9.65 -15.21
N PHE A 215 -0.85 9.39 -15.40
CA PHE A 215 -0.27 8.04 -15.26
C PHE A 215 0.51 7.84 -13.95
N THR A 216 0.50 8.80 -13.05
CA THR A 216 1.07 8.63 -11.71
C THR A 216 0.23 7.64 -10.91
N ASN A 217 0.88 6.58 -10.43
CA ASN A 217 0.22 5.57 -9.58
C ASN A 217 0.48 5.80 -8.09
N GLY A 218 1.60 6.42 -7.73
CA GLY A 218 1.92 6.76 -6.35
C GLY A 218 3.12 7.67 -6.24
N ILE A 219 3.13 8.50 -5.21
CA ILE A 219 4.21 9.45 -4.88
C ILE A 219 4.67 9.12 -3.48
N MET A 220 5.97 8.98 -3.30
CA MET A 220 6.61 8.67 -2.03
C MET A 220 7.73 9.66 -1.77
N LYS A 221 7.75 10.23 -0.58
CA LYS A 221 8.86 11.07 -0.13
C LYS A 221 9.40 10.61 1.22
N THR A 222 10.64 10.92 1.49
CA THR A 222 11.19 10.80 2.84
C THR A 222 10.93 12.08 3.63
N THR A 223 10.90 11.94 4.93
CA THR A 223 10.74 13.07 5.86
C THR A 223 12.04 13.76 6.18
N MET A 224 13.18 13.20 5.77
CA MET A 224 14.49 13.61 6.25
C MET A 224 15.39 14.21 5.15
N THR A 225 15.04 14.01 3.89
CA THR A 225 15.84 14.51 2.74
C THR A 225 14.93 14.85 1.57
N ASP A 226 15.49 15.49 0.53
CA ASP A 226 14.77 15.78 -0.72
C ASP A 226 14.70 14.56 -1.66
N LEU A 227 15.01 13.38 -1.14
CA LEU A 227 14.95 12.13 -1.87
C LEU A 227 13.54 11.58 -1.87
N GLY A 228 13.07 11.13 -3.01
CA GLY A 228 11.78 10.51 -3.17
C GLY A 228 11.69 9.64 -4.41
N TYR A 229 10.50 9.09 -4.63
CA TYR A 229 10.20 8.41 -5.89
C TYR A 229 8.72 8.51 -6.25
N ALA A 230 8.45 8.43 -7.54
CA ALA A 230 7.09 8.31 -8.07
C ALA A 230 6.97 7.04 -8.92
N THR A 231 5.82 6.39 -8.84
CA THR A 231 5.49 5.20 -9.64
C THR A 231 4.48 5.55 -10.72
N PHE A 232 4.65 4.98 -11.90
CA PHE A 232 3.84 5.27 -13.07
C PHE A 232 3.33 3.99 -13.72
N LEU A 233 2.14 4.07 -14.29
CA LEU A 233 1.53 3.03 -15.12
C LEU A 233 1.31 3.61 -16.51
N ILE A 234 2.18 3.26 -17.44
CA ILE A 234 2.24 3.85 -18.78
C ILE A 234 1.59 2.92 -19.81
N PRO A 235 0.41 3.28 -20.36
CA PRO A 235 -0.23 2.51 -21.40
C PRO A 235 0.50 2.62 -22.76
N GLY A 236 0.17 1.72 -23.69
CA GLY A 236 0.74 1.73 -25.05
C GLY A 236 2.07 0.97 -25.17
N GLY A 237 2.40 0.15 -24.18
CA GLY A 237 3.55 -0.76 -24.21
C GLY A 237 4.88 -0.04 -24.46
N ASN A 238 5.72 -0.58 -25.33
CA ASN A 238 7.04 -0.01 -25.59
C ASN A 238 6.99 1.40 -26.23
N ARG A 239 5.97 1.70 -27.04
CA ARG A 239 5.82 3.02 -27.67
C ARG A 239 5.46 4.10 -26.64
N GLY A 240 4.47 3.82 -25.76
CA GLY A 240 4.10 4.72 -24.68
C GLY A 240 5.28 4.97 -23.72
N MET A 241 5.97 3.88 -23.33
CA MET A 241 7.14 3.97 -22.47
C MET A 241 8.30 4.76 -23.12
N ALA A 242 8.50 4.67 -24.43
CA ALA A 242 9.52 5.44 -25.13
C ALA A 242 9.20 6.95 -25.11
N ALA A 243 7.93 7.31 -25.35
CA ALA A 243 7.48 8.71 -25.26
C ALA A 243 7.63 9.26 -23.83
N PHE A 244 7.19 8.52 -22.83
CA PHE A 244 7.36 8.89 -21.42
C PHE A 244 8.84 9.09 -21.03
N ARG A 245 9.72 8.17 -21.44
CA ARG A 245 11.17 8.31 -21.18
C ARG A 245 11.76 9.57 -21.81
N ALA A 246 11.31 9.91 -23.02
CA ALA A 246 11.75 11.14 -23.72
C ALA A 246 11.33 12.40 -22.97
N SER A 247 10.13 12.41 -22.34
CA SER A 247 9.64 13.55 -21.55
C SER A 247 10.33 13.69 -20.19
N VAL A 248 10.77 12.56 -19.59
CA VAL A 248 11.46 12.57 -18.29
C VAL A 248 12.93 12.96 -18.42
N ALA A 249 13.60 12.59 -19.52
CA ALA A 249 15.03 12.77 -19.67
C ALA A 249 15.53 14.22 -19.48
N PRO A 250 14.85 15.28 -19.98
CA PRO A 250 15.24 16.67 -19.81
C PRO A 250 15.16 17.20 -18.36
N LEU A 251 14.44 16.52 -17.49
CA LEU A 251 14.20 16.98 -16.12
C LEU A 251 15.47 16.88 -15.23
N LYS A 252 16.44 16.07 -15.63
CA LYS A 252 17.71 15.94 -14.91
C LYS A 252 18.53 17.23 -15.05
N GLY A 253 18.95 17.77 -13.91
CA GLY A 253 19.69 19.05 -13.83
C GLY A 253 18.80 20.29 -13.92
N VAL A 254 17.46 20.12 -14.09
CA VAL A 254 16.47 21.20 -14.08
C VAL A 254 15.58 21.07 -12.83
N MET A 255 14.93 19.95 -12.68
CA MET A 255 14.05 19.65 -11.52
C MET A 255 14.73 18.70 -10.53
N PHE A 256 15.58 17.80 -11.04
CA PHE A 256 16.18 16.72 -10.25
C PHE A 256 17.70 16.73 -10.36
N ASP A 257 18.38 16.81 -9.23
CA ASP A 257 19.83 16.65 -9.12
C ASP A 257 20.23 15.18 -9.37
N TYR A 258 19.63 14.27 -8.61
CA TYR A 258 19.71 12.84 -8.87
C TYR A 258 18.42 12.35 -9.50
N MET A 259 18.52 11.51 -10.52
CA MET A 259 17.36 10.94 -11.19
C MET A 259 17.65 9.58 -11.83
N GLN A 260 16.86 8.57 -11.46
CA GLN A 260 16.91 7.23 -12.05
C GLN A 260 15.52 6.74 -12.43
N LEU A 261 15.31 6.47 -13.71
CA LEU A 261 14.07 5.87 -14.20
C LEU A 261 14.24 4.35 -14.33
N HIS A 262 13.53 3.61 -13.51
CA HIS A 262 13.46 2.16 -13.50
C HIS A 262 12.25 1.69 -14.29
N ILE A 263 12.46 0.80 -15.26
CA ILE A 263 11.37 0.09 -15.96
C ILE A 263 11.29 -1.30 -15.36
N GLN A 264 10.11 -1.68 -14.90
CA GLN A 264 9.88 -2.95 -14.24
C GLN A 264 10.13 -4.13 -15.17
N LYS A 265 10.85 -5.12 -14.66
CA LYS A 265 11.11 -6.41 -15.29
C LYS A 265 10.53 -7.58 -14.50
N GLY A 266 10.34 -7.38 -13.21
CA GLY A 266 9.73 -8.36 -12.33
C GLY A 266 9.50 -7.79 -10.95
N MET A 267 8.77 -8.55 -10.13
CA MET A 267 8.46 -8.19 -8.76
C MET A 267 8.22 -9.44 -7.91
N GLY A 268 8.28 -9.28 -6.61
CA GLY A 268 7.93 -10.34 -5.68
C GLY A 268 7.98 -9.89 -4.24
N SER A 269 7.70 -10.82 -3.34
CA SER A 269 7.73 -10.57 -1.91
C SER A 269 8.02 -11.83 -1.13
N TYR A 270 8.70 -11.67 -0.01
CA TYR A 270 8.99 -12.74 0.95
C TYR A 270 8.60 -12.29 2.35
N PHE A 271 8.15 -13.25 3.11
CA PHE A 271 7.84 -13.13 4.51
C PHE A 271 8.39 -14.34 5.25
N ASN A 272 9.35 -14.12 6.14
CA ASN A 272 10.09 -15.18 6.84
C ASN A 272 9.84 -15.13 8.34
N LEU A 273 8.83 -15.86 8.78
CA LEU A 273 8.51 -16.02 10.21
C LEU A 273 9.50 -16.92 10.97
N SER A 274 10.41 -17.62 10.30
CA SER A 274 11.41 -18.41 11.04
C SER A 274 12.41 -17.57 11.83
N LEU A 275 12.43 -16.26 11.55
CA LEU A 275 13.22 -15.29 12.32
C LEU A 275 12.48 -14.76 13.56
N TYR A 276 11.19 -15.10 13.72
CA TYR A 276 10.37 -14.61 14.83
C TYR A 276 10.25 -15.67 15.91
N GLU A 277 10.91 -15.44 17.04
CA GLU A 277 10.92 -16.35 18.18
C GLU A 277 10.58 -15.59 19.48
N GLU A 278 9.65 -16.08 20.26
CA GLU A 278 9.27 -15.55 21.58
C GLU A 278 8.99 -14.04 21.62
N GLY A 279 8.37 -13.52 20.54
CA GLY A 279 8.05 -12.09 20.46
C GLY A 279 9.15 -11.21 19.85
N ASN A 280 10.31 -11.78 19.52
CA ASN A 280 11.46 -11.06 19.00
C ASN A 280 11.84 -11.54 17.60
N TRP A 281 12.45 -10.64 16.83
CA TRP A 281 13.00 -10.95 15.53
C TRP A 281 14.52 -11.16 15.61
N ALA A 282 14.98 -12.32 15.16
CA ALA A 282 16.39 -12.55 14.96
C ALA A 282 16.92 -11.77 13.75
N PHE A 283 18.16 -11.29 13.83
CA PHE A 283 18.82 -10.69 12.68
C PHE A 283 19.30 -11.80 11.71
N PRO A 284 19.09 -11.66 10.38
CA PRO A 284 19.50 -12.69 9.42
C PRO A 284 21.01 -12.68 9.19
N SER A 285 21.77 -13.30 10.10
CA SER A 285 23.25 -13.34 10.06
C SER A 285 23.81 -13.92 8.75
N ASP A 286 23.14 -14.93 8.20
CA ASP A 286 23.54 -15.56 6.93
C ASP A 286 23.46 -14.57 5.75
N LEU A 287 22.48 -13.67 5.77
CA LEU A 287 22.36 -12.61 4.76
C LEU A 287 23.49 -11.59 4.87
N LYS A 288 23.87 -11.22 6.11
CA LYS A 288 25.00 -10.33 6.36
C LYS A 288 26.29 -10.94 5.81
N SER A 289 26.56 -12.19 6.14
CA SER A 289 27.72 -12.92 5.64
C SER A 289 27.72 -13.04 4.11
N ALA A 290 26.55 -13.29 3.51
CA ALA A 290 26.43 -13.34 2.04
C ALA A 290 26.88 -12.02 1.38
N PHE A 291 26.47 -10.87 1.94
CA PHE A 291 26.84 -9.57 1.41
C PHE A 291 28.29 -9.16 1.72
N GLU A 292 28.79 -9.47 2.92
CA GLU A 292 30.15 -9.13 3.33
C GLU A 292 31.20 -10.03 2.65
N ASP A 293 30.95 -11.35 2.61
CA ASP A 293 31.89 -12.37 2.17
C ASP A 293 31.69 -12.84 0.72
N ASN A 294 30.65 -12.34 0.03
CA ASN A 294 30.22 -12.80 -1.30
C ASN A 294 29.83 -14.30 -1.33
N HIS A 295 29.32 -14.81 -0.23
CA HIS A 295 28.92 -16.20 -0.13
C HIS A 295 27.41 -16.38 -0.41
N PHE A 296 27.05 -16.36 -1.69
CA PHE A 296 25.66 -16.52 -2.13
C PHE A 296 25.31 -17.99 -2.40
N PRO A 297 24.08 -18.41 -2.09
CA PRO A 297 23.60 -19.73 -2.47
C PRO A 297 23.66 -19.90 -4.00
N GLN A 298 24.27 -20.99 -4.45
CA GLN A 298 24.31 -21.30 -5.88
C GLN A 298 22.95 -21.83 -6.33
N ASP A 299 22.51 -21.41 -7.54
CA ASP A 299 21.32 -21.90 -8.24
C ASP A 299 19.97 -21.71 -7.53
N VAL A 300 19.88 -20.81 -6.56
CA VAL A 300 18.57 -20.48 -5.93
C VAL A 300 17.78 -19.55 -6.86
N ARG A 301 16.74 -20.12 -7.49
CA ARG A 301 15.74 -19.30 -8.21
C ARG A 301 14.76 -18.71 -7.20
N PRO A 302 14.40 -17.41 -7.34
CA PRO A 302 13.37 -16.82 -6.51
C PRO A 302 12.06 -17.59 -6.67
N THR A 303 11.58 -18.23 -5.61
CA THR A 303 10.35 -19.03 -5.64
C THR A 303 9.10 -18.19 -5.76
N ARG A 304 9.18 -16.91 -5.35
CA ARG A 304 8.08 -15.95 -5.39
C ARG A 304 8.46 -14.74 -6.24
N HIS A 305 8.56 -14.99 -7.54
CA HIS A 305 8.91 -13.99 -8.54
C HIS A 305 7.88 -13.96 -9.66
N LEU A 306 7.38 -12.78 -9.99
CA LEU A 306 6.50 -12.52 -11.13
C LEU A 306 7.27 -11.70 -12.15
N GLU A 307 7.57 -12.31 -13.31
CA GLU A 307 8.18 -11.59 -14.42
C GLU A 307 7.15 -10.74 -15.18
N CYS A 308 7.57 -9.58 -15.62
CA CYS A 308 6.81 -8.75 -16.55
C CYS A 308 7.00 -9.27 -17.98
N SER A 309 6.01 -9.99 -18.44
CA SER A 309 6.09 -10.80 -19.68
C SER A 309 5.74 -10.02 -20.97
N GLY A 310 5.37 -8.73 -20.84
CA GLY A 310 4.84 -7.94 -21.94
C GLY A 310 3.40 -8.30 -22.32
N LEU A 311 2.86 -7.61 -23.32
CA LEU A 311 1.45 -7.74 -23.75
C LEU A 311 1.10 -9.20 -24.06
N ARG A 312 0.03 -9.69 -23.43
CA ARG A 312 -0.53 -11.03 -23.66
C ARG A 312 -1.89 -10.93 -24.34
N LYS A 313 -2.07 -11.71 -25.40
CA LYS A 313 -3.36 -11.76 -26.11
C LYS A 313 -4.48 -12.29 -25.23
N GLY A 314 -5.66 -11.73 -25.44
CA GLY A 314 -6.91 -12.19 -24.85
C GLY A 314 -7.28 -11.56 -23.51
N PHE A 315 -6.52 -10.60 -22.98
CA PHE A 315 -6.99 -9.71 -21.94
C PHE A 315 -7.78 -8.54 -22.49
N THR A 316 -8.82 -8.16 -21.78
CA THR A 316 -9.72 -7.05 -22.11
C THR A 316 -9.61 -5.95 -21.05
N PRO A 317 -10.11 -4.72 -21.30
CA PRO A 317 -10.21 -3.70 -20.27
C PRO A 317 -11.01 -4.14 -19.04
N LYS A 318 -12.04 -4.98 -19.23
CA LYS A 318 -12.80 -5.56 -18.10
C LYS A 318 -11.93 -6.47 -17.23
N ASP A 319 -11.07 -7.29 -17.84
CA ASP A 319 -10.13 -8.12 -17.10
C ASP A 319 -9.13 -7.25 -16.30
N PHE A 320 -8.70 -6.11 -16.86
CA PHE A 320 -7.82 -5.17 -16.18
C PHE A 320 -8.52 -4.50 -14.98
N LEU A 321 -9.80 -4.10 -15.11
CA LEU A 321 -10.60 -3.57 -14.02
C LEU A 321 -10.74 -4.59 -12.89
N VAL A 322 -11.04 -5.86 -13.24
CA VAL A 322 -11.11 -6.95 -12.25
C VAL A 322 -9.75 -7.16 -11.58
N ALA A 323 -8.65 -7.16 -12.36
CA ALA A 323 -7.30 -7.32 -11.83
C ALA A 323 -6.92 -6.20 -10.86
N SER A 324 -7.34 -4.96 -11.12
CA SER A 324 -7.07 -3.81 -10.26
C SER A 324 -7.78 -3.89 -8.90
N GLU A 325 -8.99 -4.47 -8.84
CA GLU A 325 -9.67 -4.74 -7.57
C GLU A 325 -9.10 -5.99 -6.88
N TYR A 326 -8.84 -7.06 -7.64
CA TYR A 326 -8.24 -8.28 -7.14
C TYR A 326 -6.86 -8.04 -6.48
N LYS A 327 -6.07 -7.10 -7.01
CA LYS A 327 -4.79 -6.70 -6.43
C LYS A 327 -4.91 -6.24 -4.98
N LYS A 328 -6.04 -5.64 -4.59
CA LYS A 328 -6.26 -5.10 -3.23
C LYS A 328 -6.50 -6.21 -2.22
N ASP A 329 -7.21 -7.27 -2.65
CA ASP A 329 -7.47 -8.45 -1.82
C ASP A 329 -7.66 -9.69 -2.70
N ALA A 330 -6.61 -10.49 -2.74
CA ALA A 330 -6.58 -11.72 -3.54
C ALA A 330 -7.55 -12.81 -3.03
N ARG A 331 -8.11 -12.66 -1.84
CA ARG A 331 -9.12 -13.57 -1.27
C ARG A 331 -10.54 -13.02 -1.30
N ALA A 332 -10.73 -11.82 -1.86
CA ALA A 332 -12.06 -11.25 -1.97
C ALA A 332 -12.97 -12.14 -2.83
N PRO A 333 -14.17 -12.48 -2.35
CA PRO A 333 -15.16 -13.17 -3.16
C PRO A 333 -15.50 -12.39 -4.43
N PRO A 334 -15.76 -13.05 -5.58
CA PRO A 334 -16.11 -12.37 -6.82
C PRO A 334 -17.27 -11.37 -6.71
N GLY A 335 -18.24 -11.65 -5.82
CA GLY A 335 -19.35 -10.72 -5.54
C GLY A 335 -18.91 -9.41 -4.92
N ILE A 336 -17.93 -9.43 -4.02
CA ILE A 336 -17.36 -8.22 -3.40
C ILE A 336 -16.59 -7.40 -4.44
N ILE A 337 -15.81 -8.05 -5.29
CA ILE A 337 -15.10 -7.37 -6.39
C ILE A 337 -16.10 -6.75 -7.37
N SER A 338 -17.16 -7.46 -7.77
CA SER A 338 -18.22 -6.95 -8.63
C SER A 338 -18.91 -5.72 -8.00
N GLN A 339 -19.20 -5.77 -6.71
CA GLN A 339 -19.78 -4.65 -5.97
C GLN A 339 -18.83 -3.44 -5.94
N GLY A 340 -17.56 -3.65 -5.65
CA GLY A 340 -16.54 -2.60 -5.65
C GLY A 340 -16.40 -1.92 -7.01
N LEU A 341 -16.44 -2.69 -8.10
CA LEU A 341 -16.43 -2.16 -9.46
C LEU A 341 -17.68 -1.35 -9.77
N ARG A 342 -18.86 -1.81 -9.34
CA ARG A 342 -20.13 -1.11 -9.56
C ARG A 342 -20.18 0.23 -8.83
N ILE A 343 -19.68 0.31 -7.61
CA ILE A 343 -19.57 1.58 -6.85
C ILE A 343 -18.71 2.60 -7.62
N ARG A 344 -17.72 2.14 -8.39
CA ARG A 344 -16.85 2.97 -9.25
C ARG A 344 -17.40 3.22 -10.66
N GLY A 345 -18.66 2.86 -10.90
CA GLY A 345 -19.33 3.08 -12.20
C GLY A 345 -19.12 1.99 -13.24
N TRP A 346 -18.49 0.85 -12.88
CA TRP A 346 -18.26 -0.26 -13.80
C TRP A 346 -19.20 -1.42 -13.54
N ASP A 347 -20.17 -1.65 -14.44
CA ASP A 347 -21.09 -2.77 -14.32
C ASP A 347 -20.46 -4.05 -14.89
N ILE A 348 -19.84 -4.83 -14.01
CA ILE A 348 -19.22 -6.12 -14.30
C ILE A 348 -19.83 -7.16 -13.37
N ASP A 349 -20.51 -8.14 -13.94
CA ASP A 349 -21.20 -9.18 -13.18
C ASP A 349 -20.23 -10.17 -12.52
N THR A 350 -20.70 -10.87 -11.49
CA THR A 350 -19.92 -11.83 -10.70
C THR A 350 -19.36 -12.99 -11.54
N ARG A 351 -20.07 -13.43 -12.60
CA ARG A 351 -19.61 -14.49 -13.49
C ARG A 351 -18.40 -14.05 -14.27
N HIS A 352 -18.43 -12.85 -14.84
CA HIS A 352 -17.31 -12.28 -15.57
C HIS A 352 -16.10 -12.07 -14.62
N VAL A 353 -16.33 -11.58 -13.40
CA VAL A 353 -15.27 -11.45 -12.37
C VAL A 353 -14.60 -12.79 -12.11
N SER A 354 -15.39 -13.87 -11.90
CA SER A 354 -14.85 -15.22 -11.66
C SER A 354 -14.01 -15.71 -12.84
N GLN A 355 -14.49 -15.52 -14.07
CA GLN A 355 -13.78 -15.90 -15.30
C GLN A 355 -12.47 -15.11 -15.45
N SER A 356 -12.49 -13.80 -15.16
CA SER A 356 -11.30 -12.97 -15.20
C SER A 356 -10.26 -13.42 -14.16
N ILE A 357 -10.65 -13.70 -12.93
CA ILE A 357 -9.75 -14.20 -11.88
C ILE A 357 -9.11 -15.52 -12.32
N GLN A 358 -9.91 -16.47 -12.82
CA GLN A 358 -9.39 -17.73 -13.34
C GLN A 358 -8.38 -17.52 -14.48
N LYS A 359 -8.67 -16.59 -15.38
CA LYS A 359 -7.78 -16.22 -16.49
C LYS A 359 -6.46 -15.60 -15.99
N LEU A 360 -6.52 -14.72 -14.97
CA LEU A 360 -5.34 -14.14 -14.34
C LEU A 360 -4.41 -15.23 -13.79
N HIS A 361 -4.97 -16.22 -13.08
CA HIS A 361 -4.20 -17.34 -12.52
C HIS A 361 -3.66 -18.26 -13.63
N THR A 362 -4.50 -18.67 -14.56
CA THR A 362 -4.10 -19.58 -15.66
C THR A 362 -2.97 -18.98 -16.49
N LYS A 363 -3.02 -17.67 -16.73
CA LYS A 363 -1.98 -16.95 -17.47
C LYS A 363 -0.81 -16.49 -16.59
N ARG A 364 -0.83 -16.78 -15.29
CA ARG A 364 0.25 -16.46 -14.34
C ARG A 364 0.67 -14.98 -14.39
N VAL A 365 -0.30 -14.08 -14.42
CA VAL A 365 -0.06 -12.64 -14.41
C VAL A 365 -0.23 -12.03 -13.02
N THR A 366 -0.45 -12.88 -12.03
CA THR A 366 -0.65 -12.51 -10.62
C THR A 366 0.21 -13.37 -9.71
N LEU A 367 0.71 -12.76 -8.63
CA LEU A 367 1.42 -13.45 -7.56
C LEU A 367 0.86 -12.97 -6.21
N PRO A 368 -0.06 -13.74 -5.61
CA PRO A 368 -0.63 -13.40 -4.30
C PRO A 368 0.41 -13.46 -3.18
N PHE A 369 0.29 -12.58 -2.21
CA PHE A 369 1.17 -12.52 -1.05
C PHE A 369 0.41 -12.06 0.19
N ILE A 370 1.01 -12.26 1.35
CA ILE A 370 0.48 -11.76 2.62
C ILE A 370 1.09 -10.39 2.93
N VAL A 371 0.25 -9.47 3.39
CA VAL A 371 0.67 -8.20 3.95
C VAL A 371 0.30 -8.22 5.42
N TYR A 372 1.16 -7.77 6.28
CA TYR A 372 0.83 -7.56 7.67
C TYR A 372 1.57 -6.32 8.20
N GLY A 373 0.95 -5.67 9.17
CA GLY A 373 1.56 -4.67 10.02
C GLY A 373 1.66 -5.24 11.44
N GLY A 374 2.48 -4.64 12.25
CA GLY A 374 2.67 -5.13 13.62
C GLY A 374 3.77 -6.19 13.74
N LEU A 375 3.71 -7.02 14.74
CA LEU A 375 4.78 -7.96 15.11
C LEU A 375 6.15 -7.28 15.33
N GLY A 376 6.18 -5.98 15.66
CA GLY A 376 7.42 -5.26 15.92
C GLY A 376 8.26 -4.90 14.68
N LEU A 377 7.76 -5.11 13.45
CA LEU A 377 8.40 -4.64 12.21
C LEU A 377 7.95 -3.20 11.90
N SER A 378 8.46 -2.23 12.67
CA SER A 378 7.98 -0.85 12.65
C SER A 378 8.79 0.08 11.74
N ALA A 379 10.01 -0.30 11.35
CA ALA A 379 10.82 0.50 10.47
C ALA A 379 10.72 0.04 9.01
N ASN A 380 10.53 1.01 8.11
CA ASN A 380 10.43 0.78 6.68
C ASN A 380 11.61 1.43 5.96
N PHE A 381 12.33 0.63 5.18
CA PHE A 381 13.37 1.10 4.26
C PHE A 381 12.95 0.86 2.82
N CYS A 382 13.30 1.80 1.94
CA CYS A 382 13.39 1.54 0.52
C CYS A 382 14.84 1.68 0.09
N PHE A 383 15.41 0.62 -0.49
CA PHE A 383 16.75 0.65 -1.07
C PHE A 383 16.67 0.64 -2.58
N GLU A 384 17.32 1.62 -3.23
CA GLU A 384 17.64 1.57 -4.65
C GLU A 384 19.05 1.03 -4.80
N ILE A 385 19.21 -0.12 -5.45
CA ILE A 385 20.50 -0.75 -5.69
C ILE A 385 20.73 -0.81 -7.20
N LEU A 386 21.60 0.07 -7.69
CA LEU A 386 22.00 0.05 -9.09
C LEU A 386 23.11 -0.99 -9.26
N CYS A 387 22.84 -2.04 -9.98
CA CYS A 387 23.76 -3.16 -10.13
C CYS A 387 23.58 -3.89 -11.48
N ASN A 388 24.59 -4.68 -11.84
CA ASN A 388 24.54 -5.56 -12.99
C ASN A 388 23.59 -6.76 -12.77
N ASP A 389 23.33 -7.55 -13.80
CA ASP A 389 22.41 -8.68 -13.74
C ASP A 389 22.90 -9.83 -12.83
N GLU A 390 24.21 -9.97 -12.67
CA GLU A 390 24.80 -10.97 -11.76
C GLU A 390 24.46 -10.62 -10.30
N TRP A 391 24.74 -9.40 -9.86
CA TRP A 391 24.40 -8.92 -8.52
C TRP A 391 22.89 -8.93 -8.28
N LYS A 392 22.10 -8.57 -9.30
CA LYS A 392 20.64 -8.67 -9.19
C LYS A 392 20.18 -10.10 -8.86
N LYS A 393 20.72 -11.11 -9.55
CA LYS A 393 20.42 -12.52 -9.26
C LYS A 393 20.88 -12.94 -7.87
N GLN A 394 22.09 -12.54 -7.46
CA GLN A 394 22.63 -12.82 -6.13
C GLN A 394 21.74 -12.20 -5.03
N ILE A 395 21.39 -10.93 -5.14
CA ILE A 395 20.50 -10.29 -4.17
C ILE A 395 19.15 -11.02 -4.12
N LEU A 396 18.53 -11.31 -5.26
CA LEU A 396 17.25 -12.02 -5.32
C LEU A 396 17.31 -13.41 -4.64
N SER A 397 18.45 -14.10 -4.69
CA SER A 397 18.61 -15.43 -4.10
C SER A 397 18.57 -15.43 -2.56
N VAL A 398 18.90 -14.30 -1.93
CA VAL A 398 18.97 -14.18 -0.47
C VAL A 398 17.81 -13.42 0.15
N LEU A 399 16.94 -12.79 -0.65
CA LEU A 399 15.74 -12.09 -0.14
C LEU A 399 14.83 -12.96 0.72
N PRO A 400 14.68 -14.28 0.49
CA PRO A 400 13.89 -15.14 1.37
C PRO A 400 14.35 -15.19 2.82
N ALA A 401 15.59 -14.80 3.11
CA ALA A 401 16.14 -14.71 4.46
C ALA A 401 15.68 -13.45 5.23
N LEU A 402 15.09 -12.46 4.56
CA LEU A 402 14.60 -11.24 5.21
C LEU A 402 13.27 -11.48 5.91
N ALA A 403 13.06 -10.82 7.05
CA ALA A 403 11.82 -10.91 7.81
C ALA A 403 10.59 -10.55 6.97
N ASN A 404 10.64 -9.41 6.28
CA ASN A 404 9.61 -9.00 5.33
C ASN A 404 10.25 -8.11 4.25
N VAL A 405 10.05 -8.47 2.99
CA VAL A 405 10.55 -7.71 1.86
C VAL A 405 9.60 -7.80 0.67
N MET A 406 9.35 -6.66 0.05
CA MET A 406 8.87 -6.56 -1.32
C MET A 406 10.00 -6.07 -2.21
N TYR A 407 10.03 -6.51 -3.45
CA TYR A 407 11.04 -6.07 -4.40
C TYR A 407 10.49 -5.84 -5.80
N TYR A 408 11.23 -5.03 -6.52
CA TYR A 408 10.94 -4.62 -7.89
C TYR A 408 12.25 -4.74 -8.67
N SER A 409 12.36 -5.71 -9.54
CA SER A 409 13.53 -5.81 -10.42
C SER A 409 13.34 -4.93 -11.66
N SER A 410 14.39 -4.27 -12.07
CA SER A 410 14.36 -3.32 -13.17
C SER A 410 15.47 -3.53 -14.18
N ASN A 411 15.45 -2.71 -15.22
CA ASN A 411 16.51 -2.64 -16.22
C ASN A 411 17.85 -2.06 -15.68
N LYS A 412 17.84 -1.45 -14.48
CA LYS A 412 19.02 -0.81 -13.87
C LYS A 412 19.54 -1.47 -12.61
N GLY A 413 18.74 -2.35 -12.02
CA GLY A 413 19.05 -2.96 -10.74
C GLY A 413 17.80 -3.46 -10.03
N ILE A 414 17.74 -3.26 -8.72
CA ILE A 414 16.65 -3.73 -7.88
C ILE A 414 16.27 -2.64 -6.86
N LEU A 415 14.98 -2.54 -6.59
CA LEU A 415 14.44 -1.75 -5.50
C LEU A 415 13.85 -2.71 -4.47
N LEU A 416 14.12 -2.45 -3.21
CA LEU A 416 13.72 -3.28 -2.08
C LEU A 416 12.94 -2.42 -1.08
N TRP A 417 11.76 -2.87 -0.69
CA TRP A 417 11.02 -2.34 0.46
C TRP A 417 11.12 -3.36 1.58
N VAL A 418 11.88 -3.03 2.60
CA VAL A 418 12.21 -3.93 3.71
C VAL A 418 11.58 -3.40 4.99
N GLN A 419 10.82 -4.23 5.67
CA GLN A 419 10.34 -3.94 7.02
C GLN A 419 11.23 -4.65 8.03
N VAL A 420 11.69 -3.89 9.01
CA VAL A 420 12.65 -4.36 10.00
C VAL A 420 12.24 -3.96 11.42
N PRO A 421 12.68 -4.71 12.44
CA PRO A 421 12.53 -4.29 13.82
C PRO A 421 13.27 -2.97 14.08
N SER A 422 12.71 -2.09 14.90
CA SER A 422 13.31 -0.78 15.19
C SER A 422 14.73 -0.88 15.73
N GLN A 423 14.98 -1.84 16.61
CA GLN A 423 16.29 -2.05 17.23
C GLN A 423 17.36 -2.56 16.27
N GLN A 424 16.98 -3.08 15.09
CA GLN A 424 17.92 -3.63 14.08
C GLN A 424 18.12 -2.70 12.87
N GLN A 425 17.55 -1.49 12.89
CA GLN A 425 17.59 -0.56 11.76
C GLN A 425 19.01 -0.29 11.26
N VAL A 426 19.92 -0.03 12.20
CA VAL A 426 21.31 0.30 11.88
C VAL A 426 22.03 -0.87 11.22
N ASP A 427 21.81 -2.09 11.71
CA ASP A 427 22.42 -3.31 11.16
C ASP A 427 21.94 -3.56 9.73
N TYR A 428 20.64 -3.44 9.47
CA TYR A 428 20.09 -3.57 8.12
C TYR A 428 20.60 -2.49 7.18
N TYR A 429 20.65 -1.24 7.64
CA TYR A 429 21.20 -0.14 6.85
C TYR A 429 22.66 -0.39 6.47
N GLN A 430 23.51 -0.75 7.45
CA GLN A 430 24.93 -1.01 7.22
C GLN A 430 25.13 -2.21 6.29
N MET A 431 24.36 -3.28 6.48
CA MET A 431 24.40 -4.46 5.64
C MET A 431 24.13 -4.13 4.16
N PHE A 432 23.07 -3.39 3.85
CA PHE A 432 22.79 -3.01 2.45
C PHE A 432 23.81 -2.00 1.90
N ARG A 433 24.27 -1.05 2.73
CA ARG A 433 25.30 -0.09 2.33
C ARG A 433 26.66 -0.77 2.03
N SER A 434 26.96 -1.90 2.63
CA SER A 434 28.19 -2.66 2.34
C SER A 434 28.29 -3.09 0.88
N LEU A 435 27.17 -3.24 0.18
CA LEU A 435 27.12 -3.57 -1.23
C LEU A 435 27.78 -2.53 -2.14
N GLU A 436 27.85 -1.25 -1.74
CA GLU A 436 28.52 -0.20 -2.53
C GLU A 436 30.00 -0.47 -2.77
N LYS A 437 30.62 -1.24 -1.89
CA LYS A 437 32.05 -1.62 -2.02
C LYS A 437 32.27 -2.75 -3.02
N LYS A 438 31.21 -3.33 -3.58
CA LYS A 438 31.30 -4.50 -4.44
C LYS A 438 31.41 -4.12 -5.91
N LYS A 439 32.32 -4.77 -6.62
CA LYS A 439 32.48 -4.59 -8.07
C LYS A 439 31.21 -5.07 -8.78
N GLY A 440 30.58 -4.20 -9.57
CA GLY A 440 29.31 -4.49 -10.26
C GLY A 440 28.07 -3.93 -9.56
N VAL A 441 28.21 -3.35 -8.35
CA VAL A 441 27.23 -2.48 -7.73
C VAL A 441 27.70 -1.03 -7.94
N ASN A 442 26.85 -0.22 -8.55
CA ASN A 442 27.20 1.15 -8.91
C ASN A 442 26.85 2.15 -7.82
N SER A 443 25.73 1.95 -7.14
CA SER A 443 25.30 2.76 -6.00
C SER A 443 24.21 2.05 -5.19
N VAL A 444 24.10 2.43 -3.92
CA VAL A 444 22.99 2.07 -3.04
C VAL A 444 22.44 3.34 -2.42
N GLN A 445 21.24 3.70 -2.77
CA GLN A 445 20.50 4.78 -2.12
C GLN A 445 19.46 4.19 -1.16
N SER A 446 19.19 4.89 -0.06
CA SER A 446 18.22 4.42 0.92
C SER A 446 17.29 5.55 1.32
N ILE A 447 15.99 5.26 1.31
CA ILE A 447 14.95 6.10 1.87
C ILE A 447 14.49 5.44 3.17
N MET A 448 14.52 6.21 4.24
CA MET A 448 13.95 5.84 5.53
C MET A 448 12.70 6.68 5.78
N THR A 449 11.77 6.13 6.54
CA THR A 449 10.55 6.84 6.92
C THR A 449 9.80 7.36 5.70
N ILE A 450 9.26 6.42 4.94
CA ILE A 450 8.54 6.70 3.69
C ILE A 450 7.15 7.24 4.02
N VAL A 451 6.80 8.37 3.43
CA VAL A 451 5.47 8.95 3.44
C VAL A 451 4.87 8.80 2.04
N GLN A 452 3.73 8.13 1.96
CA GLN A 452 3.00 8.00 0.71
C GLN A 452 1.98 9.13 0.58
N LYS A 453 2.06 9.89 -0.51
CA LYS A 453 1.02 10.83 -0.93
C LYS A 453 0.41 10.38 -2.25
N GLY A 454 -0.91 10.45 -2.32
CA GLY A 454 -1.70 10.24 -3.52
C GLY A 454 -1.42 8.96 -4.29
N THR A 455 -2.36 8.07 -4.29
CA THR A 455 -2.42 6.98 -5.27
C THR A 455 -3.61 7.20 -6.17
N ARG A 456 -3.39 7.25 -7.49
CA ARG A 456 -4.50 7.15 -8.43
C ARG A 456 -4.96 5.71 -8.53
N THR A 457 -6.25 5.54 -8.79
CA THR A 457 -6.80 4.21 -9.02
C THR A 457 -6.46 3.75 -10.44
N MET A 458 -6.02 2.50 -10.57
CA MET A 458 -5.71 1.91 -11.89
C MET A 458 -6.92 1.92 -12.85
N HIS A 459 -8.16 2.05 -12.34
CA HIS A 459 -9.39 2.07 -13.13
C HIS A 459 -9.46 3.21 -14.12
N GLU A 460 -8.90 4.38 -13.78
CA GLU A 460 -8.91 5.56 -14.62
C GLU A 460 -8.19 5.35 -15.96
N LEU A 461 -7.20 4.46 -15.98
CA LEU A 461 -6.47 4.16 -17.21
C LEU A 461 -7.36 3.58 -18.32
N VAL A 462 -8.48 2.94 -17.96
CA VAL A 462 -9.38 2.33 -18.97
C VAL A 462 -9.99 3.38 -19.91
N HIS A 463 -10.05 4.65 -19.50
CA HIS A 463 -10.50 5.73 -20.38
C HIS A 463 -9.60 5.93 -21.61
N TYR A 464 -8.35 5.50 -21.55
CA TYR A 464 -7.40 5.52 -22.67
C TYR A 464 -7.47 4.29 -23.58
N TRP A 465 -8.45 3.38 -23.36
CA TRP A 465 -8.65 2.24 -24.23
C TRP A 465 -9.55 2.59 -25.42
N ASP A 466 -9.02 2.44 -26.64
CA ASP A 466 -9.80 2.55 -27.87
C ASP A 466 -10.51 1.21 -28.18
N TYR A 467 -11.80 1.14 -27.84
CA TYR A 467 -12.64 -0.05 -28.06
C TYR A 467 -12.82 -0.39 -29.54
N ARG A 468 -12.62 0.56 -30.47
CA ARG A 468 -12.73 0.29 -31.91
C ARG A 468 -11.50 -0.39 -32.46
N ARG A 469 -10.33 -0.02 -31.95
CA ARG A 469 -9.04 -0.53 -32.37
C ARG A 469 -8.49 -1.64 -31.50
N ASP A 470 -9.20 -1.95 -30.39
CA ASP A 470 -8.81 -2.92 -29.36
C ASP A 470 -7.37 -2.70 -28.85
N GLN A 471 -7.03 -1.45 -28.55
CA GLN A 471 -5.70 -1.05 -28.09
C GLN A 471 -5.72 0.20 -27.21
N TRP A 472 -4.62 0.42 -26.50
CA TRP A 472 -4.39 1.68 -25.80
C TRP A 472 -4.13 2.81 -26.79
N SER A 473 -4.84 3.92 -26.62
CA SER A 473 -4.72 5.13 -27.42
C SER A 473 -4.52 6.33 -26.50
N VAL A 474 -3.26 6.69 -26.29
CA VAL A 474 -2.89 7.81 -25.42
C VAL A 474 -2.46 8.98 -26.31
N PRO A 475 -3.05 10.17 -26.14
CA PRO A 475 -2.54 11.39 -26.78
C PRO A 475 -1.08 11.63 -26.39
N SER A 476 -0.26 12.06 -27.34
CA SER A 476 1.18 12.23 -27.09
C SER A 476 1.48 13.26 -26.00
N GLY A 477 0.66 14.30 -25.88
CA GLY A 477 0.78 15.33 -24.85
C GLY A 477 0.52 14.78 -23.44
N ASP A 478 -0.39 13.81 -23.29
CA ASP A 478 -0.71 13.24 -21.97
C ASP A 478 0.44 12.41 -21.39
N LEU A 479 1.41 11.99 -22.21
CA LEU A 479 2.62 11.28 -21.78
C LEU A 479 3.78 12.21 -21.42
N ASP A 480 3.59 13.51 -21.54
CA ASP A 480 4.63 14.50 -21.28
C ASP A 480 4.65 14.94 -19.81
N LEU A 481 5.37 14.19 -18.99
CA LEU A 481 5.60 14.57 -17.59
C LEU A 481 6.39 15.88 -17.48
N GLY A 482 7.29 16.17 -18.44
CA GLY A 482 8.06 17.40 -18.46
C GLY A 482 7.17 18.65 -18.55
N ALA A 483 6.14 18.59 -19.38
CA ALA A 483 5.16 19.69 -19.48
C ALA A 483 4.45 19.97 -18.15
N HIS A 484 4.08 18.93 -17.39
CA HIS A 484 3.46 19.09 -16.07
C HIS A 484 4.40 19.64 -15.00
N LEU A 485 5.68 19.27 -15.02
CA LEU A 485 6.67 19.68 -14.02
C LEU A 485 7.27 21.07 -14.29
N LEU A 486 7.29 21.52 -15.55
CA LEU A 486 7.87 22.79 -15.98
C LEU A 486 6.82 23.88 -16.21
N ASP A 487 5.53 23.58 -15.99
CA ASP A 487 4.45 24.56 -16.11
C ASP A 487 4.41 25.43 -14.83
N ASP A 488 4.87 26.68 -14.97
CA ASP A 488 4.89 27.69 -13.89
C ASP A 488 3.48 28.08 -13.38
N ASN A 489 2.39 27.65 -14.09
CA ASN A 489 1.01 27.98 -13.74
C ASN A 489 0.34 26.91 -12.88
N THR A 490 1.05 25.89 -12.42
CA THR A 490 0.49 24.93 -11.46
C THR A 490 0.35 25.58 -10.09
N GLU A 491 -0.79 26.25 -9.85
CA GLU A 491 -1.18 26.65 -8.49
C GLU A 491 -1.19 25.42 -7.59
N PRO A 492 -0.55 25.50 -6.41
CA PRO A 492 -0.58 24.38 -5.48
C PRO A 492 -2.04 24.00 -5.16
N LEU A 493 -2.37 22.74 -5.23
CA LEU A 493 -3.68 22.15 -4.85
C LEU A 493 -3.87 22.23 -3.32
N TYR A 494 -3.84 23.43 -2.72
CA TYR A 494 -4.05 23.63 -1.28
C TYR A 494 -5.20 24.59 -1.03
#